data_79b61901f2369e3792e4a35f64bb21a4
#
_entry.id   79b61901f2369e3792e4a35f64bb21a4
#
_cell.length_a   1.000
_cell.length_b   1.000
_cell.length_c   1.000
_cell.angle_alpha   90.00
_cell.angle_beta   90.00
_cell.angle_gamma   90.00
#
_symmetry.space_group_name_H-M   'P 1'
#
loop_
_entity.id
_entity.type
_entity.pdbx_description
1 polymer ?
#
loop_
_entity_poly.entity_id
_entity_poly.type
_entity_poly.pdbx_seq_one_letter_code
_entity_poly.pdbx_strand_id
1 'polypeptide(L)'
;MRKTVILATGFFSILLSSLNALAQFPEDALRLGKNSYGVSARSAAMGNAMTGYAVGFDAVYFNPAGLVQSRQNEFTTGINFLGYNNDAVYFGNGTSLSSSQTNLTNLGIVYPFAVVRGSFVIAFGYDRAADFNSALGFDGFNPYSSIIPSLYNSNVNYDIPFNVGLEDTLGNIIVTKQVGQKGTVYQSGGLNNWLAAGGVDIAEDFSLGVTINLISGSYQYTREYTETDPLGIYRGQLSDLSGAVGFGSFHLSDQVNQDLSGWNAKVGFMYRAVAFDGRTYARIGIAIQTPSFITVDEKFSDKGTANFLSGTTVSYQPPDGNNRYNVTTPFKFSFGVSGGPKQVTFAGDLEYIDWTQLQFSNSNLPADFITNLNNQIKQEYRSTLNLRAGVEIALADQLYSDLVPFVRAGGSFYPSPYVGDSSDRAQKYVSVGVGFLIHHNINIDLTYQRGWWNAVHTQYDSYSSTTEKVVNSNVLLGFRYNF
;
A
#
# COMPACT_ATOMS: atom_id res chain seq x y z
N MET A 1 -10.09 -37.45 34.49
CA MET A 1 -9.50 -36.13 34.69
C MET A 1 -9.76 -35.28 33.44
N ARG A 2 -10.83 -34.49 33.46
CA ARG A 2 -11.19 -33.56 32.39
C ARG A 2 -10.45 -32.22 32.63
N LYS A 3 -9.59 -31.80 31.70
CA LYS A 3 -8.99 -30.47 31.74
C LYS A 3 -9.97 -29.50 31.10
N THR A 4 -10.53 -28.64 31.92
CA THR A 4 -11.35 -27.50 31.50
C THR A 4 -10.41 -26.41 30.95
N VAL A 5 -10.54 -26.10 29.65
CA VAL A 5 -9.89 -24.96 29.01
C VAL A 5 -10.82 -23.78 29.26
N ILE A 6 -10.34 -22.82 30.05
CA ILE A 6 -11.00 -21.53 30.26
C ILE A 6 -10.58 -20.64 29.09
N LEU A 7 -11.52 -20.41 28.17
CA LEU A 7 -11.41 -19.32 27.18
C LEU A 7 -11.64 -18.01 27.94
N ALA A 8 -10.58 -17.23 28.12
CA ALA A 8 -10.69 -15.84 28.55
C ALA A 8 -11.08 -14.99 27.32
N THR A 9 -12.39 -14.81 27.13
CA THR A 9 -12.93 -13.78 26.24
C THR A 9 -12.72 -12.43 26.92
N GLY A 10 -11.67 -11.72 26.50
CA GLY A 10 -11.47 -10.33 26.87
C GLY A 10 -12.55 -9.46 26.24
N PHE A 11 -13.53 -9.05 27.02
CA PHE A 11 -14.47 -8.00 26.68
C PHE A 11 -13.70 -6.67 26.65
N PHE A 12 -13.29 -6.24 25.48
CA PHE A 12 -12.81 -4.87 25.26
C PHE A 12 -14.02 -4.02 24.92
N SER A 13 -14.62 -3.43 25.95
CA SER A 13 -15.60 -2.35 25.78
C SER A 13 -14.85 -1.12 25.29
N ILE A 14 -14.85 -0.89 23.97
CA ILE A 14 -14.49 0.41 23.39
C ILE A 14 -15.59 1.38 23.81
N LEU A 15 -15.30 2.24 24.79
CA LEU A 15 -16.02 3.46 25.02
C LEU A 15 -15.80 4.34 23.78
N LEU A 16 -16.69 4.21 22.80
CA LEU A 16 -16.86 5.19 21.73
C LEU A 16 -17.44 6.46 22.39
N SER A 17 -16.55 7.29 22.94
CA SER A 17 -16.85 8.70 23.09
C SER A 17 -17.15 9.24 21.70
N SER A 18 -18.29 9.90 21.52
CA SER A 18 -18.72 10.62 20.34
C SER A 18 -17.63 11.59 19.86
N LEU A 19 -16.70 11.09 19.06
CA LEU A 19 -15.74 11.87 18.33
C LEU A 19 -16.31 12.02 16.92
N ASN A 20 -16.41 13.26 16.46
CA ASN A 20 -16.65 13.63 15.07
C ASN A 20 -16.03 12.56 14.15
N ALA A 21 -16.68 12.24 13.04
CA ALA A 21 -16.17 11.27 12.08
C ALA A 21 -14.72 11.62 11.70
N LEU A 22 -13.78 11.08 12.44
CA LEU A 22 -12.35 11.32 12.25
C LEU A 22 -11.87 10.21 11.32
N ALA A 23 -11.61 10.58 10.08
CA ALA A 23 -11.17 9.69 9.02
C ALA A 23 -9.74 9.17 9.19
N GLN A 24 -9.21 9.12 10.43
CA GLN A 24 -7.83 8.69 10.68
C GLN A 24 -7.80 7.39 11.48
N PHE A 25 -7.22 6.37 10.86
CA PHE A 25 -7.03 5.05 11.46
C PHE A 25 -5.56 4.64 11.39
N PRO A 26 -5.10 3.72 12.24
CA PRO A 26 -3.75 3.14 12.14
C PRO A 26 -3.40 2.63 10.75
N GLU A 27 -4.39 2.14 9.98
CA GLU A 27 -4.25 1.67 8.61
C GLU A 27 -3.78 2.76 7.64
N ASP A 28 -4.12 4.03 7.87
CA ASP A 28 -3.68 5.15 7.04
C ASP A 28 -2.16 5.34 7.14
N ALA A 29 -1.63 5.30 8.35
CA ALA A 29 -0.18 5.34 8.55
C ALA A 29 0.51 4.11 7.94
N LEU A 30 -0.09 2.92 8.10
CA LEU A 30 0.43 1.69 7.52
C LEU A 30 0.48 1.74 5.98
N ARG A 31 -0.57 2.27 5.34
CA ARG A 31 -0.64 2.46 3.87
C ARG A 31 0.53 3.29 3.37
N LEU A 32 0.86 4.39 4.05
CA LEU A 32 1.97 5.28 3.70
C LEU A 32 3.35 4.65 3.93
N GLY A 33 3.46 3.66 4.83
CA GLY A 33 4.70 2.93 5.12
C GLY A 33 5.01 1.78 4.16
N LYS A 34 4.01 1.23 3.46
CA LYS A 34 4.19 0.10 2.54
C LYS A 34 4.90 0.54 1.25
N ASN A 35 5.73 -0.35 0.70
CA ASN A 35 6.41 -0.13 -0.57
C ASN A 35 5.60 -0.68 -1.75
N SER A 36 5.91 -0.18 -2.95
CA SER A 36 5.45 -0.75 -4.22
C SER A 36 6.02 -2.16 -4.45
N TYR A 37 5.39 -2.87 -5.35
CA TYR A 37 5.71 -4.25 -5.75
C TYR A 37 6.79 -4.33 -6.86
N GLY A 38 7.51 -3.23 -7.11
CA GLY A 38 8.61 -3.12 -8.07
C GLY A 38 8.58 -1.77 -8.79
N VAL A 39 9.77 -1.19 -8.98
CA VAL A 39 9.96 0.11 -9.65
C VAL A 39 10.40 -0.03 -11.09
N SER A 40 10.92 -1.21 -11.50
CA SER A 40 11.27 -1.50 -12.89
C SER A 40 10.82 -2.91 -13.27
N ALA A 41 10.67 -3.16 -14.58
CA ALA A 41 10.35 -4.49 -15.08
C ALA A 41 11.41 -5.52 -14.67
N ARG A 42 12.70 -5.16 -14.73
CA ARG A 42 13.79 -6.04 -14.31
C ARG A 42 13.71 -6.37 -12.82
N SER A 43 13.54 -5.38 -11.95
CA SER A 43 13.48 -5.62 -10.50
C SER A 43 12.27 -6.48 -10.12
N ALA A 44 11.10 -6.20 -10.70
CA ALA A 44 9.90 -7.00 -10.47
C ALA A 44 10.08 -8.46 -10.93
N ALA A 45 10.72 -8.70 -12.09
CA ALA A 45 11.04 -10.05 -12.58
C ALA A 45 11.93 -10.85 -11.62
N MET A 46 12.84 -10.16 -10.91
CA MET A 46 13.73 -10.73 -9.89
C MET A 46 13.08 -10.84 -8.50
N GLY A 47 11.76 -10.72 -8.39
CA GLY A 47 11.04 -10.70 -7.11
C GLY A 47 11.46 -9.56 -6.19
N ASN A 48 12.05 -8.48 -6.73
CA ASN A 48 12.63 -7.35 -6.01
C ASN A 48 13.84 -7.72 -5.11
N ALA A 49 14.52 -8.82 -5.37
CA ALA A 49 15.78 -9.22 -4.70
C ALA A 49 16.95 -8.43 -5.28
N MET A 50 17.05 -7.15 -4.94
CA MET A 50 17.95 -6.20 -5.62
C MET A 50 18.96 -5.53 -4.70
N THR A 51 18.88 -5.67 -3.37
CA THR A 51 19.76 -4.97 -2.41
C THR A 51 21.24 -5.29 -2.63
N GLY A 52 21.56 -6.52 -2.98
CA GLY A 52 22.91 -6.95 -3.37
C GLY A 52 23.16 -6.94 -4.89
N TYR A 53 22.15 -6.61 -5.72
CA TYR A 53 22.23 -6.81 -7.17
C TYR A 53 21.99 -5.55 -8.00
N ALA A 54 21.28 -4.56 -7.48
CA ALA A 54 20.89 -3.37 -8.22
C ALA A 54 22.08 -2.66 -8.87
N VAL A 55 21.90 -2.22 -10.11
CA VAL A 55 22.82 -1.41 -10.91
C VAL A 55 22.01 -0.36 -11.69
N GLY A 56 22.67 0.70 -12.15
CA GLY A 56 22.00 1.78 -12.88
C GLY A 56 20.94 2.44 -12.03
N PHE A 57 19.84 2.85 -12.63
CA PHE A 57 18.77 3.55 -11.93
C PHE A 57 18.03 2.67 -10.89
N ASP A 58 18.00 1.34 -11.05
CA ASP A 58 17.43 0.44 -10.04
C ASP A 58 18.16 0.57 -8.68
N ALA A 59 19.45 0.89 -8.70
CA ALA A 59 20.23 1.07 -7.48
C ALA A 59 19.72 2.23 -6.62
N VAL A 60 19.20 3.28 -7.21
CA VAL A 60 18.68 4.44 -6.48
C VAL A 60 17.58 4.05 -5.50
N TYR A 61 16.71 3.13 -5.91
CA TYR A 61 15.60 2.66 -5.08
C TYR A 61 16.04 1.57 -4.08
N PHE A 62 16.83 0.57 -4.50
CA PHE A 62 17.15 -0.59 -3.66
C PHE A 62 18.40 -0.39 -2.80
N ASN A 63 19.53 -0.02 -3.41
CA ASN A 63 20.80 0.21 -2.73
C ASN A 63 21.68 1.17 -3.53
N PRO A 64 21.78 2.46 -3.13
CA PRO A 64 22.49 3.47 -3.92
C PRO A 64 23.98 3.21 -4.09
N ALA A 65 24.61 2.36 -3.28
CA ALA A 65 25.98 1.92 -3.49
C ALA A 65 26.17 1.15 -4.81
N GLY A 66 25.09 0.57 -5.36
CA GLY A 66 25.10 -0.10 -6.65
C GLY A 66 25.32 0.82 -7.85
N LEU A 67 25.10 2.13 -7.71
CA LEU A 67 25.31 3.14 -8.75
C LEU A 67 26.71 3.11 -9.32
N VAL A 68 27.73 2.86 -8.50
CA VAL A 68 29.14 2.85 -8.93
C VAL A 68 29.48 1.80 -10.00
N GLN A 69 28.56 0.86 -10.24
CA GLN A 69 28.71 -0.15 -11.28
C GLN A 69 28.32 0.35 -12.67
N SER A 70 27.65 1.52 -12.76
CA SER A 70 27.31 2.17 -14.02
C SER A 70 28.58 2.73 -14.66
N ARG A 71 28.86 2.31 -15.90
CA ARG A 71 30.06 2.70 -16.66
C ARG A 71 29.76 3.68 -17.80
N GLN A 72 28.50 3.80 -18.15
CA GLN A 72 27.98 4.66 -19.22
C GLN A 72 26.84 5.51 -18.66
N ASN A 73 26.57 6.61 -19.32
CA ASN A 73 25.35 7.37 -19.05
C ASN A 73 24.16 6.46 -19.32
N GLU A 74 23.12 6.59 -18.49
CA GLU A 74 21.91 5.80 -18.63
C GLU A 74 20.70 6.69 -18.63
N PHE A 75 19.79 6.46 -19.55
CA PHE A 75 18.42 6.94 -19.49
C PHE A 75 17.50 5.74 -19.29
N THR A 76 16.52 5.83 -18.38
CA THR A 76 15.57 4.75 -18.14
C THR A 76 14.16 5.28 -17.97
N THR A 77 13.19 4.48 -18.39
CA THR A 77 11.76 4.71 -18.15
C THR A 77 11.02 3.39 -18.09
N GLY A 78 9.88 3.38 -17.41
CA GLY A 78 9.03 2.21 -17.32
C GLY A 78 7.59 2.55 -17.03
N ILE A 79 6.70 1.70 -17.49
CA ILE A 79 5.26 1.77 -17.22
C ILE A 79 4.77 0.43 -16.68
N ASN A 80 3.69 0.46 -15.91
CA ASN A 80 2.98 -0.75 -15.53
C ASN A 80 1.48 -0.65 -15.77
N PHE A 81 0.87 -1.82 -15.98
CA PHE A 81 -0.56 -2.03 -15.93
C PHE A 81 -0.85 -2.93 -14.72
N LEU A 82 -1.54 -2.37 -13.72
CA LEU A 82 -1.87 -3.01 -12.46
C LEU A 82 -3.35 -3.37 -12.46
N GLY A 83 -3.68 -4.66 -12.25
CA GLY A 83 -5.03 -5.15 -12.04
C GLY A 83 -5.19 -5.66 -10.61
N TYR A 84 -6.21 -5.20 -9.92
CA TYR A 84 -6.60 -5.62 -8.57
C TYR A 84 -7.96 -6.30 -8.63
N ASN A 85 -8.03 -7.56 -8.20
CA ASN A 85 -9.26 -8.33 -8.11
C ASN A 85 -9.48 -8.76 -6.67
N ASN A 86 -10.69 -8.60 -6.18
CA ASN A 86 -11.08 -8.91 -4.82
C ASN A 86 -12.36 -9.75 -4.80
N ASP A 87 -12.25 -10.99 -4.33
CA ASP A 87 -13.38 -11.86 -4.04
C ASP A 87 -13.68 -11.79 -2.54
N ALA A 88 -14.78 -11.16 -2.19
CA ALA A 88 -15.16 -10.88 -0.82
C ALA A 88 -16.38 -11.72 -0.41
N VAL A 89 -16.40 -12.11 0.86
CA VAL A 89 -17.56 -12.81 1.47
C VAL A 89 -18.06 -11.98 2.65
N TYR A 90 -19.34 -11.61 2.62
CA TYR A 90 -20.04 -10.85 3.63
C TYR A 90 -21.32 -11.58 4.04
N PHE A 91 -21.45 -11.97 5.32
CA PHE A 91 -22.57 -12.81 5.84
C PHE A 91 -22.91 -14.03 4.95
N GLY A 92 -21.87 -14.69 4.41
CA GLY A 92 -22.02 -15.88 3.56
C GLY A 92 -22.26 -15.60 2.07
N ASN A 93 -22.49 -14.36 1.68
CA ASN A 93 -22.65 -13.98 0.27
C ASN A 93 -21.32 -13.57 -0.35
N GLY A 94 -20.98 -14.11 -1.52
CA GLY A 94 -19.79 -13.78 -2.29
C GLY A 94 -20.02 -12.63 -3.25
N THR A 95 -19.08 -11.71 -3.32
CA THR A 95 -19.08 -10.57 -4.25
C THR A 95 -17.69 -10.40 -4.84
N SER A 96 -17.59 -10.16 -6.14
CA SER A 96 -16.30 -9.89 -6.80
C SER A 96 -16.28 -8.46 -7.34
N LEU A 97 -15.19 -7.73 -7.05
CA LEU A 97 -14.98 -6.39 -7.59
C LEU A 97 -13.53 -6.24 -8.04
N SER A 98 -13.32 -5.52 -9.14
CA SER A 98 -11.98 -5.29 -9.71
C SER A 98 -11.73 -3.82 -9.98
N SER A 99 -10.44 -3.46 -9.97
CA SER A 99 -9.95 -2.14 -10.33
C SER A 99 -8.66 -2.29 -11.13
N SER A 100 -8.37 -1.36 -12.03
CA SER A 100 -7.13 -1.36 -12.81
C SER A 100 -6.58 0.05 -12.96
N GLN A 101 -5.25 0.12 -13.08
CA GLN A 101 -4.54 1.39 -13.19
C GLN A 101 -3.28 1.22 -14.05
N THR A 102 -2.93 2.26 -14.80
CA THR A 102 -1.67 2.35 -15.55
C THR A 102 -0.84 3.49 -14.97
N ASN A 103 0.43 3.22 -14.65
CA ASN A 103 1.33 4.21 -14.04
C ASN A 103 2.67 4.27 -14.76
N LEU A 104 3.30 5.45 -14.72
CA LEU A 104 4.74 5.59 -14.91
C LEU A 104 5.42 5.02 -13.66
N THR A 105 6.29 4.01 -13.82
CA THR A 105 6.96 3.37 -12.67
C THR A 105 8.29 4.03 -12.34
N ASN A 106 9.03 4.45 -13.36
CA ASN A 106 10.28 5.18 -13.21
C ASN A 106 10.56 6.05 -14.43
N LEU A 107 11.36 7.09 -14.22
CA LEU A 107 11.97 7.93 -15.24
C LEU A 107 13.28 8.48 -14.65
N GLY A 108 14.42 8.20 -15.27
CA GLY A 108 15.67 8.60 -14.66
C GLY A 108 16.87 8.69 -15.58
N ILE A 109 17.90 9.36 -15.06
CA ILE A 109 19.20 9.54 -15.69
C ILE A 109 20.27 9.16 -14.68
N VAL A 110 21.24 8.39 -15.11
CA VAL A 110 22.46 8.07 -14.34
C VAL A 110 23.66 8.59 -15.10
N TYR A 111 24.56 9.28 -14.39
CA TYR A 111 25.74 9.91 -14.95
C TYR A 111 27.00 9.54 -14.17
N PRO A 112 27.86 8.64 -14.72
CA PRO A 112 29.18 8.34 -14.17
C PRO A 112 30.18 9.44 -14.52
N PHE A 113 30.94 9.92 -13.54
CA PHE A 113 32.02 10.86 -13.75
C PHE A 113 33.34 10.15 -14.01
N ALA A 114 34.13 10.70 -14.91
CA ALA A 114 35.51 10.25 -15.10
C ALA A 114 36.35 10.64 -13.87
N VAL A 115 36.85 9.64 -13.14
CA VAL A 115 37.69 9.81 -11.95
C VAL A 115 39.01 9.06 -12.14
N VAL A 116 40.06 9.51 -11.47
CA VAL A 116 41.40 8.88 -11.58
C VAL A 116 41.44 7.48 -10.97
N ARG A 117 40.66 7.26 -9.89
CA ARG A 117 40.58 5.98 -9.17
C ARG A 117 39.17 5.75 -8.63
N GLY A 118 38.70 4.51 -8.73
CA GLY A 118 37.37 4.12 -8.30
C GLY A 118 36.26 4.58 -9.24
N SER A 119 35.08 4.84 -8.73
CA SER A 119 33.91 5.34 -9.45
C SER A 119 33.21 6.42 -8.64
N PHE A 120 32.69 7.44 -9.33
CA PHE A 120 31.76 8.42 -8.78
C PHE A 120 30.61 8.57 -9.76
N VAL A 121 29.38 8.34 -9.28
CA VAL A 121 28.18 8.31 -10.12
C VAL A 121 27.08 9.10 -9.42
N ILE A 122 26.37 9.93 -10.18
CA ILE A 122 25.14 10.59 -9.71
C ILE A 122 23.94 10.10 -10.52
N ALA A 123 22.77 10.22 -9.93
CA ALA A 123 21.50 9.92 -10.60
C ALA A 123 20.42 10.89 -10.15
N PHE A 124 19.51 11.21 -11.08
CA PHE A 124 18.30 12.00 -10.82
C PHE A 124 17.13 11.35 -11.50
N GLY A 125 15.95 11.50 -10.91
CA GLY A 125 14.76 10.96 -11.55
C GLY A 125 13.54 10.90 -10.66
N TYR A 126 12.63 10.06 -11.10
CA TYR A 126 11.33 9.78 -10.53
C TYR A 126 11.16 8.27 -10.38
N ASP A 127 10.58 7.83 -9.27
CA ASP A 127 10.01 6.48 -9.13
C ASP A 127 8.65 6.51 -8.42
N ARG A 128 7.84 5.50 -8.73
CA ARG A 128 6.58 5.25 -8.02
C ARG A 128 6.83 4.38 -6.80
N ALA A 129 6.87 5.01 -5.64
CA ALA A 129 7.22 4.35 -4.37
C ALA A 129 6.11 3.45 -3.82
N ALA A 130 4.83 3.81 -4.01
CA ALA A 130 3.69 3.02 -3.58
C ALA A 130 2.48 3.23 -4.50
N ASP A 131 1.60 2.21 -4.57
CA ASP A 131 0.33 2.24 -5.27
C ASP A 131 -0.80 1.90 -4.29
N PHE A 132 -1.90 2.66 -4.34
CA PHE A 132 -3.03 2.53 -3.42
C PHE A 132 -4.28 1.94 -4.08
N ASN A 133 -4.16 1.47 -5.33
CA ASN A 133 -5.28 0.94 -6.07
C ASN A 133 -5.86 -0.31 -5.40
N SER A 134 -7.12 -0.24 -4.98
CA SER A 134 -7.89 -1.36 -4.46
C SER A 134 -9.39 -1.20 -4.72
N ALA A 135 -10.13 -2.30 -4.61
CA ALA A 135 -11.57 -2.32 -4.74
C ALA A 135 -12.16 -3.39 -3.81
N LEU A 136 -13.30 -3.10 -3.18
CA LEU A 136 -14.05 -4.03 -2.35
C LEU A 136 -15.55 -3.87 -2.63
N GLY A 137 -16.22 -4.97 -2.95
CA GLY A 137 -17.66 -5.05 -3.01
C GLY A 137 -18.20 -5.98 -1.93
N PHE A 138 -19.34 -5.66 -1.36
CA PHE A 138 -20.02 -6.54 -0.41
C PHE A 138 -21.53 -6.41 -0.53
N ASP A 139 -22.25 -7.49 -0.24
CA ASP A 139 -23.71 -7.57 -0.25
C ASP A 139 -24.13 -8.68 0.72
N GLY A 140 -24.98 -8.39 1.69
CA GLY A 140 -25.43 -9.38 2.64
C GLY A 140 -26.48 -8.87 3.63
N PHE A 141 -27.11 -9.80 4.36
CA PHE A 141 -28.04 -9.48 5.43
C PHE A 141 -27.30 -9.49 6.77
N ASN A 142 -27.29 -8.32 7.44
CA ASN A 142 -26.72 -8.18 8.78
C ASN A 142 -27.83 -8.22 9.84
N PRO A 143 -27.94 -9.31 10.63
CA PRO A 143 -28.95 -9.41 11.67
C PRO A 143 -28.59 -8.66 12.96
N TYR A 144 -27.33 -8.18 13.10
CA TYR A 144 -26.80 -7.73 14.38
C TYR A 144 -26.73 -6.20 14.51
N SER A 145 -26.41 -5.49 13.44
CA SER A 145 -26.18 -4.05 13.49
C SER A 145 -26.56 -3.34 12.19
N SER A 146 -26.68 -2.03 12.25
CA SER A 146 -26.81 -1.07 11.14
C SER A 146 -25.70 -0.03 11.23
N ILE A 147 -25.32 0.57 10.11
CA ILE A 147 -24.35 1.68 10.10
C ILE A 147 -24.95 2.96 10.70
N ILE A 148 -26.26 3.13 10.62
CA ILE A 148 -26.94 4.37 10.98
C ILE A 148 -26.58 4.85 12.40
N PRO A 149 -26.59 4.00 13.47
CA PRO A 149 -26.14 4.41 14.79
C PRO A 149 -24.68 4.89 14.87
N SER A 150 -23.81 4.42 13.99
CA SER A 150 -22.40 4.85 13.97
C SER A 150 -22.20 6.25 13.39
N LEU A 151 -23.20 6.79 12.72
CA LEU A 151 -23.21 8.13 12.11
C LEU A 151 -23.77 9.20 13.06
N TYR A 152 -24.18 8.82 14.29
CA TYR A 152 -24.66 9.77 15.28
C TYR A 152 -23.58 10.80 15.64
N ASN A 153 -23.98 12.06 15.69
CA ASN A 153 -23.14 13.17 16.11
C ASN A 153 -23.92 14.03 17.11
N SER A 154 -23.33 14.34 18.26
CA SER A 154 -23.94 15.20 19.28
C SER A 154 -24.23 16.64 18.81
N ASN A 155 -23.60 17.07 17.72
CA ASN A 155 -23.91 18.31 17.02
C ASN A 155 -24.93 18.04 15.90
N VAL A 156 -26.18 18.42 16.12
CA VAL A 156 -27.31 18.23 15.19
C VAL A 156 -27.00 18.76 13.76
N ASN A 157 -26.17 19.81 13.62
CA ASN A 157 -25.76 20.33 12.31
C ASN A 157 -24.82 19.41 11.54
N TYR A 158 -24.30 18.35 12.17
CA TYR A 158 -23.42 17.35 11.57
C TYR A 158 -24.00 15.95 11.70
N ASP A 159 -25.17 15.80 12.30
CA ASP A 159 -25.82 14.50 12.54
C ASP A 159 -26.61 14.08 11.31
N ILE A 160 -26.09 13.06 10.61
CA ILE A 160 -26.75 12.53 9.41
C ILE A 160 -28.07 11.83 9.78
N PRO A 161 -28.14 10.87 10.72
CA PRO A 161 -29.37 10.20 11.09
C PRO A 161 -30.52 11.16 11.41
N PHE A 162 -30.28 12.17 12.24
CA PHE A 162 -31.28 13.18 12.62
C PHE A 162 -31.78 13.98 11.41
N ASN A 163 -30.83 14.49 10.59
CA ASN A 163 -31.19 15.37 9.46
C ASN A 163 -31.87 14.64 8.30
N VAL A 164 -31.72 13.30 8.20
CA VAL A 164 -32.45 12.49 7.21
C VAL A 164 -33.70 11.80 7.78
N GLY A 165 -34.05 12.08 9.06
CA GLY A 165 -35.25 11.57 9.72
C GLY A 165 -35.18 10.10 10.15
N LEU A 166 -33.98 9.55 10.39
CA LEU A 166 -33.76 8.21 10.93
C LEU A 166 -33.43 8.23 12.42
N GLU A 167 -33.45 9.37 13.05
CA GLU A 167 -33.35 9.62 14.48
C GLU A 167 -34.49 10.57 14.91
N ASP A 168 -35.07 10.32 16.07
CA ASP A 168 -36.12 11.19 16.64
C ASP A 168 -35.52 12.35 17.45
N THR A 169 -36.37 13.32 17.85
CA THR A 169 -35.98 14.47 18.68
C THR A 169 -35.51 14.11 20.09
N LEU A 170 -35.66 12.86 20.51
CA LEU A 170 -35.18 12.32 21.78
C LEU A 170 -33.82 11.58 21.64
N GLY A 171 -33.27 11.47 20.43
CA GLY A 171 -32.03 10.78 20.15
C GLY A 171 -32.19 9.28 19.93
N ASN A 172 -33.41 8.78 19.64
CA ASN A 172 -33.62 7.38 19.37
C ASN A 172 -33.46 7.10 17.87
N ILE A 173 -32.53 6.21 17.53
CA ILE A 173 -32.30 5.73 16.14
C ILE A 173 -33.39 4.74 15.76
N ILE A 174 -34.03 4.96 14.62
CA ILE A 174 -35.13 4.11 14.11
C ILE A 174 -34.64 2.75 13.64
N VAL A 175 -33.52 2.71 12.93
CA VAL A 175 -32.98 1.50 12.30
C VAL A 175 -31.65 1.13 12.95
N THR A 176 -31.62 0.00 13.65
CA THR A 176 -30.45 -0.40 14.45
C THR A 176 -29.84 -1.76 14.09
N LYS A 177 -30.59 -2.63 13.40
CA LYS A 177 -30.16 -4.02 13.05
C LYS A 177 -31.09 -4.65 12.02
N GLN A 178 -30.81 -5.90 11.62
CA GLN A 178 -31.64 -6.71 10.71
C GLN A 178 -31.89 -6.02 9.36
N VAL A 179 -30.82 -5.55 8.75
CA VAL A 179 -30.83 -4.81 7.50
C VAL A 179 -30.07 -5.55 6.40
N GLY A 180 -30.53 -5.42 5.16
CA GLY A 180 -29.74 -5.77 3.99
C GLY A 180 -28.70 -4.68 3.76
N GLN A 181 -27.44 -5.06 3.62
CA GLN A 181 -26.32 -4.14 3.46
C GLN A 181 -25.58 -4.44 2.17
N LYS A 182 -25.34 -3.41 1.38
CA LYS A 182 -24.60 -3.52 0.13
C LYS A 182 -23.70 -2.31 -0.04
N GLY A 183 -22.48 -2.51 -0.50
CA GLY A 183 -21.60 -1.40 -0.78
C GLY A 183 -20.44 -1.72 -1.70
N THR A 184 -19.81 -0.64 -2.17
CA THR A 184 -18.57 -0.67 -2.93
C THR A 184 -17.61 0.33 -2.35
N VAL A 185 -16.34 -0.05 -2.26
CA VAL A 185 -15.23 0.80 -1.83
C VAL A 185 -14.18 0.79 -2.92
N TYR A 186 -13.77 1.98 -3.35
CA TYR A 186 -12.64 2.16 -4.27
C TYR A 186 -11.58 3.01 -3.60
N GLN A 187 -10.34 2.59 -3.75
CA GLN A 187 -9.17 3.37 -3.35
C GLN A 187 -8.25 3.53 -4.55
N SER A 188 -7.62 4.70 -4.68
CA SER A 188 -6.69 5.00 -5.75
C SER A 188 -5.64 6.01 -5.32
N GLY A 189 -4.66 6.27 -6.20
CA GLY A 189 -3.55 7.16 -5.91
C GLY A 189 -2.25 6.43 -5.66
N GLY A 190 -1.31 7.05 -4.94
CA GLY A 190 -0.02 6.47 -4.61
C GLY A 190 1.02 7.49 -4.19
N LEU A 191 2.21 7.02 -3.85
CA LEU A 191 3.38 7.83 -3.53
C LEU A 191 4.39 7.80 -4.66
N ASN A 192 4.95 8.95 -4.95
CA ASN A 192 6.00 9.16 -5.93
C ASN A 192 7.22 9.77 -5.25
N ASN A 193 8.42 9.36 -5.64
CA ASN A 193 9.68 9.97 -5.24
C ASN A 193 10.26 10.77 -6.40
N TRP A 194 10.59 12.01 -6.16
CA TRP A 194 11.54 12.79 -6.95
C TRP A 194 12.87 12.71 -6.23
N LEU A 195 13.90 12.22 -6.90
CA LEU A 195 15.10 11.77 -6.21
C LEU A 195 16.40 12.31 -6.82
N ALA A 196 17.36 12.45 -5.92
CA ALA A 196 18.77 12.64 -6.25
C ALA A 196 19.60 11.60 -5.50
N ALA A 197 20.53 10.95 -6.18
CA ALA A 197 21.38 9.94 -5.60
C ALA A 197 22.84 10.10 -6.04
N GLY A 198 23.75 9.61 -5.21
CA GLY A 198 25.17 9.54 -5.52
C GLY A 198 25.81 8.28 -4.96
N GLY A 199 26.78 7.73 -5.69
CA GLY A 199 27.55 6.57 -5.27
C GLY A 199 29.05 6.79 -5.52
N VAL A 200 29.88 6.26 -4.63
CA VAL A 200 31.34 6.36 -4.71
C VAL A 200 31.99 5.05 -4.25
N ASP A 201 33.07 4.64 -4.94
CA ASP A 201 33.96 3.59 -4.44
C ASP A 201 34.86 4.18 -3.33
N ILE A 202 34.74 3.66 -2.12
CA ILE A 202 35.57 4.05 -0.98
C ILE A 202 36.83 3.20 -0.85
N ALA A 203 36.79 1.99 -1.42
CA ALA A 203 37.92 1.09 -1.59
C ALA A 203 37.67 0.24 -2.83
N GLU A 204 38.63 -0.62 -3.21
CA GLU A 204 38.60 -1.40 -4.46
C GLU A 204 37.31 -2.23 -4.63
N ASP A 205 36.86 -2.86 -3.54
CA ASP A 205 35.67 -3.73 -3.53
C ASP A 205 34.49 -3.15 -2.74
N PHE A 206 34.63 -1.95 -2.15
CA PHE A 206 33.63 -1.35 -1.28
C PHE A 206 33.09 -0.05 -1.85
N SER A 207 31.79 0.05 -1.89
CA SER A 207 31.07 1.23 -2.34
C SER A 207 30.11 1.74 -1.26
N LEU A 208 29.89 3.04 -1.27
CA LEU A 208 28.93 3.77 -0.48
C LEU A 208 28.01 4.57 -1.43
N GLY A 209 26.76 4.67 -1.09
CA GLY A 209 25.81 5.52 -1.82
C GLY A 209 24.76 6.14 -0.92
N VAL A 210 24.20 7.23 -1.38
CA VAL A 210 23.12 7.95 -0.71
C VAL A 210 22.05 8.33 -1.74
N THR A 211 20.78 8.18 -1.35
CA THR A 211 19.62 8.72 -2.08
C THR A 211 18.84 9.64 -1.16
N ILE A 212 18.40 10.78 -1.68
CA ILE A 212 17.43 11.68 -1.04
C ILE A 212 16.18 11.67 -1.91
N ASN A 213 15.02 11.39 -1.29
CA ASN A 213 13.73 11.36 -1.93
C ASN A 213 12.85 12.51 -1.43
N LEU A 214 12.31 13.30 -2.34
CA LEU A 214 11.21 14.21 -2.11
C LEU A 214 9.92 13.47 -2.50
N ILE A 215 9.06 13.26 -1.52
CA ILE A 215 7.83 12.48 -1.68
C ILE A 215 6.70 13.41 -2.08
N SER A 216 5.93 13.01 -3.08
CA SER A 216 4.65 13.61 -3.44
C SER A 216 3.64 12.51 -3.74
N GLY A 217 2.35 12.78 -3.55
CA GLY A 217 1.34 11.78 -3.85
C GLY A 217 -0.06 12.24 -3.56
N SER A 218 -1.00 11.35 -3.81
CA SER A 218 -2.41 11.53 -3.47
C SER A 218 -3.03 10.20 -3.05
N TYR A 219 -4.08 10.29 -2.28
CA TYR A 219 -4.94 9.16 -1.97
C TYR A 219 -6.39 9.60 -2.11
N GLN A 220 -7.19 8.74 -2.74
CA GLN A 220 -8.61 8.92 -2.91
C GLN A 220 -9.32 7.66 -2.41
N TYR A 221 -10.33 7.86 -1.59
CA TYR A 221 -11.24 6.83 -1.10
C TYR A 221 -12.66 7.25 -1.44
N THR A 222 -13.44 6.31 -1.97
CA THR A 222 -14.87 6.49 -2.21
C THR A 222 -15.59 5.25 -1.76
N ARG A 223 -16.60 5.42 -0.90
CA ARG A 223 -17.51 4.35 -0.49
C ARG A 223 -18.94 4.74 -0.83
N GLU A 224 -19.64 3.83 -1.54
CA GLU A 224 -21.07 3.86 -1.72
C GLU A 224 -21.69 2.71 -0.92
N TYR A 225 -22.57 3.03 -0.01
CA TYR A 225 -23.14 2.09 0.95
C TYR A 225 -24.66 2.22 1.00
N THR A 226 -25.39 1.11 1.04
CA THR A 226 -26.84 1.12 1.09
C THR A 226 -27.35 0.12 2.12
N GLU A 227 -28.29 0.55 2.96
CA GLU A 227 -29.09 -0.32 3.83
C GLU A 227 -30.55 -0.36 3.37
N THR A 228 -31.18 -1.53 3.53
CA THR A 228 -32.58 -1.78 3.18
C THR A 228 -33.27 -2.59 4.30
N ASP A 229 -34.60 -2.57 4.32
CA ASP A 229 -35.44 -3.39 5.22
C ASP A 229 -36.08 -4.59 4.48
N PRO A 230 -35.32 -5.69 4.21
CA PRO A 230 -35.85 -6.83 3.47
C PRO A 230 -36.91 -7.61 4.24
N LEU A 231 -36.96 -7.49 5.57
CA LEU A 231 -37.93 -8.19 6.42
C LEU A 231 -39.19 -7.36 6.68
N GLY A 232 -39.17 -6.06 6.33
CA GLY A 232 -40.31 -5.15 6.54
C GLY A 232 -40.61 -4.85 8.01
N ILE A 233 -39.63 -4.95 8.89
CA ILE A 233 -39.82 -4.71 10.34
C ILE A 233 -39.91 -3.23 10.68
N TYR A 234 -39.43 -2.35 9.81
CA TYR A 234 -39.45 -0.91 9.99
C TYR A 234 -40.56 -0.20 9.21
N ARG A 235 -41.53 -0.95 8.63
CA ARG A 235 -42.62 -0.40 7.80
C ARG A 235 -43.57 0.54 8.53
N GLY A 236 -43.78 0.31 9.82
CA GLY A 236 -44.68 1.10 10.66
C GLY A 236 -43.97 2.22 11.45
N GLN A 237 -42.68 2.36 11.31
CA GLN A 237 -41.92 3.39 12.04
C GLN A 237 -42.28 4.79 11.51
N LEU A 238 -42.52 5.70 12.43
CA LEU A 238 -42.77 7.12 12.14
C LEU A 238 -41.45 7.88 12.33
N SER A 239 -41.11 8.69 11.35
CA SER A 239 -40.09 9.71 11.49
C SER A 239 -40.71 11.00 12.04
N ASP A 240 -39.96 11.79 12.78
CA ASP A 240 -40.40 13.14 13.21
C ASP A 240 -40.49 14.09 12.00
N LEU A 241 -39.99 13.71 10.84
CA LEU A 241 -40.16 14.47 9.62
C LEU A 241 -41.57 14.27 9.03
N SER A 242 -42.25 15.37 8.77
CA SER A 242 -43.62 15.36 8.23
C SER A 242 -43.72 14.56 6.93
N GLY A 243 -44.60 13.57 6.92
CA GLY A 243 -44.88 12.72 5.76
C GLY A 243 -43.87 11.54 5.56
N ALA A 244 -42.87 11.39 6.39
CA ALA A 244 -41.90 10.29 6.31
C ALA A 244 -42.40 9.10 7.17
N VAL A 245 -42.85 8.03 6.51
CA VAL A 245 -43.39 6.83 7.16
C VAL A 245 -42.77 5.57 6.57
N GLY A 246 -42.29 4.69 7.45
CA GLY A 246 -41.69 3.39 7.10
C GLY A 246 -40.32 3.54 6.45
N PHE A 247 -39.32 2.87 6.99
CA PHE A 247 -37.98 2.83 6.38
C PHE A 247 -37.99 2.00 5.11
N GLY A 248 -37.52 2.57 4.02
CA GLY A 248 -37.32 1.86 2.74
C GLY A 248 -35.85 1.55 2.49
N SER A 249 -35.01 2.60 2.43
CA SER A 249 -33.57 2.46 2.30
C SER A 249 -32.82 3.67 2.84
N PHE A 250 -31.56 3.46 3.21
CA PHE A 250 -30.60 4.50 3.52
C PHE A 250 -29.39 4.34 2.63
N HIS A 251 -28.95 5.40 1.98
CA HIS A 251 -27.75 5.45 1.16
C HIS A 251 -26.73 6.42 1.76
N LEU A 252 -25.49 5.97 1.91
CA LEU A 252 -24.37 6.75 2.41
C LEU A 252 -23.28 6.79 1.34
N SER A 253 -22.81 7.98 1.00
CA SER A 253 -21.66 8.21 0.13
C SER A 253 -20.58 8.92 0.93
N ASP A 254 -19.41 8.30 1.09
CA ASP A 254 -18.26 8.85 1.79
C ASP A 254 -17.11 9.05 0.80
N GLN A 255 -16.44 10.18 0.92
CA GLN A 255 -15.28 10.52 0.11
C GLN A 255 -14.15 11.07 0.97
N VAL A 256 -12.93 10.57 0.76
CA VAL A 256 -11.70 11.12 1.37
C VAL A 256 -10.70 11.38 0.26
N ASN A 257 -10.12 12.58 0.26
CA ASN A 257 -9.06 12.99 -0.65
C ASN A 257 -7.88 13.48 0.19
N GLN A 258 -6.69 12.93 -0.04
CA GLN A 258 -5.48 13.33 0.65
C GLN A 258 -4.43 13.78 -0.36
N ASP A 259 -3.82 14.93 -0.10
CA ASP A 259 -2.60 15.38 -0.74
C ASP A 259 -1.40 15.06 0.17
N LEU A 260 -0.40 14.40 -0.38
CA LEU A 260 0.72 13.83 0.36
C LEU A 260 2.03 14.50 -0.07
N SER A 261 2.81 14.96 0.91
CA SER A 261 4.14 15.54 0.67
C SER A 261 5.11 15.16 1.77
N GLY A 262 6.39 14.98 1.45
CA GLY A 262 7.35 14.57 2.46
C GLY A 262 8.74 14.33 1.92
N TRP A 263 9.58 13.67 2.72
CA TRP A 263 10.92 13.29 2.33
C TRP A 263 11.43 12.10 3.12
N ASN A 264 12.42 11.40 2.58
CA ASN A 264 13.26 10.44 3.28
C ASN A 264 14.64 10.37 2.63
N ALA A 265 15.56 9.65 3.27
CA ALA A 265 16.87 9.36 2.72
C ALA A 265 17.18 7.87 2.84
N LYS A 266 18.09 7.40 1.99
CA LYS A 266 18.60 6.02 2.02
C LYS A 266 20.11 6.04 1.91
N VAL A 267 20.77 5.24 2.74
CA VAL A 267 22.21 5.00 2.69
C VAL A 267 22.44 3.55 2.31
N GLY A 268 23.34 3.33 1.39
CA GLY A 268 23.69 1.99 0.91
C GLY A 268 25.16 1.70 1.02
N PHE A 269 25.47 0.43 1.28
CA PHE A 269 26.83 -0.14 1.26
C PHE A 269 26.82 -1.37 0.38
N MET A 270 27.88 -1.58 -0.38
CA MET A 270 28.04 -2.77 -1.22
C MET A 270 29.49 -3.24 -1.21
N TYR A 271 29.65 -4.53 -0.96
CA TYR A 271 30.90 -5.25 -1.17
C TYR A 271 30.81 -6.13 -2.41
N ARG A 272 31.85 -6.12 -3.24
CA ARG A 272 31.95 -6.88 -4.49
C ARG A 272 33.16 -7.78 -4.44
N ALA A 273 32.98 -9.06 -4.69
CA ALA A 273 34.07 -10.01 -4.83
C ALA A 273 33.99 -10.70 -6.18
N VAL A 274 35.16 -10.89 -6.81
CA VAL A 274 35.30 -11.67 -8.03
C VAL A 274 36.15 -12.86 -7.70
N ALA A 275 35.69 -14.06 -8.04
CA ALA A 275 36.49 -15.27 -7.80
C ALA A 275 37.76 -15.31 -8.68
N PHE A 276 38.74 -16.10 -8.27
CA PHE A 276 40.00 -16.26 -9.00
C PHE A 276 39.87 -16.71 -10.48
N ASP A 277 38.73 -17.36 -10.82
CA ASP A 277 38.41 -17.73 -12.20
C ASP A 277 38.00 -16.55 -13.09
N GLY A 278 37.80 -15.34 -12.50
CA GLY A 278 37.35 -14.15 -13.18
C GLY A 278 35.93 -14.24 -13.78
N ARG A 279 35.24 -15.35 -13.54
CA ARG A 279 33.91 -15.66 -14.13
C ARG A 279 32.78 -15.70 -13.12
N THR A 280 33.11 -16.01 -11.88
CA THR A 280 32.12 -16.03 -10.77
C THR A 280 32.25 -14.75 -9.96
N TYR A 281 31.15 -14.15 -9.63
CA TYR A 281 31.11 -12.97 -8.76
C TYR A 281 30.17 -13.21 -7.59
N ALA A 282 30.39 -12.46 -6.51
CA ALA A 282 29.49 -12.36 -5.37
C ALA A 282 29.40 -10.89 -4.94
N ARG A 283 28.23 -10.48 -4.51
CA ARG A 283 27.98 -9.14 -3.96
C ARG A 283 27.17 -9.26 -2.68
N ILE A 284 27.49 -8.42 -1.73
CA ILE A 284 26.73 -8.27 -0.48
C ILE A 284 26.34 -6.80 -0.40
N GLY A 285 25.06 -6.54 -0.23
CA GLY A 285 24.50 -5.20 -0.11
C GLY A 285 23.81 -5.01 1.24
N ILE A 286 23.96 -3.82 1.81
CA ILE A 286 23.20 -3.35 2.98
C ILE A 286 22.62 -2.00 2.60
N ALA A 287 21.35 -1.78 2.90
CA ALA A 287 20.71 -0.49 2.73
C ALA A 287 19.86 -0.13 3.95
N ILE A 288 19.95 1.12 4.38
CA ILE A 288 19.18 1.66 5.49
C ILE A 288 18.39 2.85 4.96
N GLN A 289 17.07 2.77 5.05
CA GLN A 289 16.19 3.90 4.75
C GLN A 289 15.72 4.53 6.04
N THR A 290 15.86 5.86 6.13
CA THR A 290 15.30 6.63 7.24
C THR A 290 13.77 6.55 7.24
N PRO A 291 13.11 6.91 8.33
CA PRO A 291 11.69 7.21 8.30
C PRO A 291 11.34 8.17 7.15
N SER A 292 10.17 7.97 6.56
CA SER A 292 9.57 8.99 5.71
C SER A 292 8.76 9.93 6.60
N PHE A 293 9.03 11.22 6.47
CA PHE A 293 8.29 12.28 7.16
C PHE A 293 7.27 12.84 6.17
N ILE A 294 6.00 12.43 6.34
CA ILE A 294 4.93 12.73 5.37
C ILE A 294 3.91 13.65 6.03
N THR A 295 3.63 14.78 5.40
CA THR A 295 2.48 15.65 5.70
C THR A 295 1.30 15.22 4.87
N VAL A 296 0.16 15.09 5.50
CA VAL A 296 -1.14 14.74 4.90
C VAL A 296 -2.07 15.93 5.05
N ASP A 297 -2.54 16.45 3.92
CA ASP A 297 -3.63 17.41 3.84
C ASP A 297 -4.87 16.64 3.36
N GLU A 298 -5.84 16.44 4.25
CA GLU A 298 -7.01 15.61 4.03
C GLU A 298 -8.27 16.44 3.93
N LYS A 299 -9.13 16.07 2.97
CA LYS A 299 -10.51 16.57 2.85
C LYS A 299 -11.45 15.38 2.81
N PHE A 300 -12.55 15.47 3.54
CA PHE A 300 -13.56 14.42 3.56
C PHE A 300 -14.97 15.02 3.47
N SER A 301 -15.87 14.25 2.88
CA SER A 301 -17.29 14.60 2.78
C SER A 301 -18.15 13.35 2.88
N ASP A 302 -19.25 13.46 3.59
CA ASP A 302 -20.23 12.41 3.81
C ASP A 302 -21.61 12.91 3.38
N LYS A 303 -22.40 12.04 2.74
CA LYS A 303 -23.77 12.37 2.35
C LYS A 303 -24.70 11.20 2.64
N GLY A 304 -25.72 11.44 3.48
CA GLY A 304 -26.79 10.50 3.75
C GLY A 304 -28.04 10.81 2.92
N THR A 305 -28.74 9.76 2.47
CA THR A 305 -30.05 9.87 1.81
C THR A 305 -30.96 8.77 2.32
N ALA A 306 -32.07 9.12 2.96
CA ALA A 306 -33.09 8.19 3.40
C ALA A 306 -34.30 8.22 2.45
N ASN A 307 -34.79 7.05 2.07
CA ASN A 307 -36.03 6.86 1.31
C ASN A 307 -37.04 6.15 2.18
N PHE A 308 -38.21 6.75 2.32
CA PHE A 308 -39.32 6.23 3.11
C PHE A 308 -40.39 5.56 2.22
N LEU A 309 -41.08 4.57 2.76
CA LEU A 309 -42.14 3.84 2.06
C LEU A 309 -43.32 4.73 1.68
N SER A 310 -43.51 5.87 2.39
CA SER A 310 -44.46 6.92 2.01
C SER A 310 -44.16 7.63 0.70
N GLY A 311 -42.98 7.39 0.09
CA GLY A 311 -42.50 8.10 -1.09
C GLY A 311 -41.64 9.32 -0.78
N THR A 312 -41.48 9.68 0.50
CA THR A 312 -40.62 10.79 0.92
C THR A 312 -39.15 10.41 0.82
N THR A 313 -38.33 11.26 0.21
CA THR A 313 -36.87 11.14 0.15
C THR A 313 -36.23 12.35 0.79
N VAL A 314 -35.29 12.12 1.71
CA VAL A 314 -34.57 13.18 2.43
C VAL A 314 -33.09 12.96 2.29
N SER A 315 -32.34 13.98 1.88
CA SER A 315 -30.90 13.95 1.77
C SER A 315 -30.27 15.02 2.63
N TYR A 316 -29.14 14.67 3.23
CA TYR A 316 -28.36 15.63 4.00
C TYR A 316 -26.87 15.39 3.78
N GLN A 317 -26.11 16.47 3.65
CA GLN A 317 -24.67 16.50 3.57
C GLN A 317 -24.14 17.48 4.60
N PRO A 318 -23.43 17.02 5.65
CA PRO A 318 -22.70 17.91 6.53
C PRO A 318 -21.70 18.77 5.76
N PRO A 319 -21.25 19.92 6.30
CA PRO A 319 -20.13 20.65 5.71
C PRO A 319 -18.90 19.77 5.58
N ASP A 320 -18.18 19.91 4.47
CA ASP A 320 -16.94 19.18 4.23
C ASP A 320 -15.94 19.43 5.35
N GLY A 321 -15.29 18.35 5.81
CA GLY A 321 -14.25 18.42 6.81
C GLY A 321 -12.85 18.48 6.20
N ASN A 322 -11.89 19.00 6.96
CA ASN A 322 -10.49 18.97 6.59
C ASN A 322 -9.59 18.70 7.80
N ASN A 323 -8.55 17.92 7.58
CA ASN A 323 -7.53 17.63 8.58
C ASN A 323 -6.14 17.85 7.98
N ARG A 324 -5.21 18.24 8.85
CA ARG A 324 -3.79 18.25 8.50
C ARG A 324 -3.01 17.58 9.61
N TYR A 325 -2.15 16.63 9.25
CA TYR A 325 -1.35 15.87 10.18
C TYR A 325 -0.08 15.34 9.52
N ASN A 326 0.87 14.89 10.35
CA ASN A 326 2.09 14.26 9.87
C ASN A 326 2.08 12.77 10.24
N VAL A 327 2.61 11.96 9.33
CA VAL A 327 2.90 10.55 9.54
C VAL A 327 4.40 10.32 9.41
N THR A 328 4.99 9.71 10.43
CA THR A 328 6.37 9.23 10.41
C THR A 328 6.35 7.72 10.22
N THR A 329 7.01 7.23 9.15
CA THR A 329 7.09 5.78 8.87
C THR A 329 8.28 5.15 9.58
N PRO A 330 8.36 3.79 9.71
CA PRO A 330 9.50 3.12 10.31
C PRO A 330 10.80 3.28 9.51
N PHE A 331 11.94 3.05 10.18
CA PHE A 331 13.18 2.67 9.51
C PHE A 331 13.01 1.35 8.76
N LYS A 332 13.71 1.20 7.62
CA LYS A 332 13.81 -0.06 6.87
C LYS A 332 15.27 -0.47 6.75
N PHE A 333 15.57 -1.70 7.15
CA PHE A 333 16.90 -2.28 7.09
C PHE A 333 16.89 -3.42 6.09
N SER A 334 17.65 -3.29 5.01
CA SER A 334 17.73 -4.29 3.94
C SER A 334 19.13 -4.90 3.89
N PHE A 335 19.18 -6.21 3.76
CA PHE A 335 20.38 -6.99 3.52
C PHE A 335 20.15 -7.86 2.29
N GLY A 336 21.10 -7.89 1.35
CA GLY A 336 20.97 -8.68 0.14
C GLY A 336 22.28 -9.29 -0.31
N VAL A 337 22.17 -10.43 -0.93
CA VAL A 337 23.30 -11.14 -1.57
C VAL A 337 22.96 -11.43 -3.02
N SER A 338 23.94 -11.36 -3.89
CA SER A 338 23.82 -11.85 -5.26
C SER A 338 25.13 -12.48 -5.74
N GLY A 339 25.02 -13.39 -6.69
CA GLY A 339 26.19 -14.00 -7.27
C GLY A 339 25.87 -15.12 -8.24
N GLY A 340 26.89 -15.58 -8.92
CA GLY A 340 26.80 -16.67 -9.87
C GLY A 340 27.84 -16.59 -10.98
N PRO A 341 27.85 -17.56 -11.90
CA PRO A 341 28.68 -17.52 -13.12
C PRO A 341 28.16 -16.42 -14.05
N LYS A 342 28.98 -15.97 -15.01
CA LYS A 342 28.70 -14.85 -15.92
C LYS A 342 27.29 -14.81 -16.52
N GLN A 343 26.71 -15.96 -16.84
CA GLN A 343 25.40 -16.05 -17.51
C GLN A 343 24.25 -16.26 -16.56
N VAL A 344 24.50 -16.60 -15.28
CA VAL A 344 23.44 -16.88 -14.30
C VAL A 344 23.69 -16.07 -13.03
N THR A 345 22.71 -15.32 -12.61
CA THR A 345 22.73 -14.58 -11.35
C THR A 345 21.61 -15.06 -10.45
N PHE A 346 21.95 -15.43 -9.23
CA PHE A 346 21.02 -15.62 -8.13
C PHE A 346 21.06 -14.40 -7.23
N ALA A 347 19.91 -13.98 -6.72
CA ALA A 347 19.82 -12.90 -5.76
C ALA A 347 18.83 -13.27 -4.64
N GLY A 348 19.13 -12.82 -3.41
CA GLY A 348 18.28 -12.99 -2.25
C GLY A 348 18.37 -11.78 -1.33
N ASP A 349 17.22 -11.34 -0.79
CA ASP A 349 17.12 -10.17 0.06
C ASP A 349 16.27 -10.45 1.30
N LEU A 350 16.66 -9.82 2.40
CA LEU A 350 15.94 -9.70 3.65
C LEU A 350 15.67 -8.22 3.93
N GLU A 351 14.45 -7.86 4.32
CA GLU A 351 14.15 -6.49 4.76
C GLU A 351 13.38 -6.53 6.08
N TYR A 352 13.97 -5.92 7.10
CA TYR A 352 13.37 -5.80 8.44
C TYR A 352 12.69 -4.43 8.60
N ILE A 353 11.45 -4.44 9.09
CA ILE A 353 10.65 -3.24 9.39
C ILE A 353 9.95 -3.45 10.73
N ASP A 354 10.10 -2.49 11.64
CA ASP A 354 9.35 -2.45 12.89
C ASP A 354 8.17 -1.47 12.78
N TRP A 355 7.00 -2.00 12.49
CA TRP A 355 5.79 -1.20 12.24
C TRP A 355 5.26 -0.50 13.50
N THR A 356 5.71 -0.86 14.69
CA THR A 356 5.37 -0.13 15.92
C THR A 356 5.97 1.27 15.99
N GLN A 357 6.91 1.61 15.09
CA GLN A 357 7.51 2.94 14.95
C GLN A 357 6.64 3.91 14.14
N LEU A 358 5.56 3.45 13.50
CA LEU A 358 4.59 4.35 12.86
C LEU A 358 4.06 5.34 13.88
N GLN A 359 3.94 6.62 13.48
CA GLN A 359 3.51 7.67 14.40
C GLN A 359 2.76 8.78 13.68
N PHE A 360 1.61 9.17 14.24
CA PHE A 360 0.92 10.42 13.92
C PHE A 360 1.45 11.56 14.78
N SER A 361 1.55 12.77 14.22
CA SER A 361 1.99 13.98 14.92
C SER A 361 1.49 15.24 14.22
N ASN A 362 1.70 16.40 14.85
CA ASN A 362 1.39 17.75 14.30
C ASN A 362 -0.01 17.84 13.67
N SER A 363 -1.01 17.31 14.37
CA SER A 363 -2.40 17.30 13.91
C SER A 363 -3.15 18.52 14.45
N ASN A 364 -4.16 18.98 13.70
CA ASN A 364 -5.18 19.90 14.19
C ASN A 364 -6.25 19.21 15.06
N LEU A 365 -6.10 17.90 15.30
CA LEU A 365 -6.95 17.09 16.16
C LEU A 365 -6.55 17.16 17.63
N PRO A 366 -7.44 16.78 18.57
CA PRO A 366 -7.13 16.71 19.98
C PRO A 366 -5.91 15.82 20.29
N ALA A 367 -5.06 16.27 21.21
CA ALA A 367 -3.81 15.57 21.53
C ALA A 367 -4.02 14.17 22.15
N ASP A 368 -5.09 13.98 22.91
CA ASP A 368 -5.51 12.70 23.47
C ASP A 368 -5.92 11.70 22.37
N PHE A 369 -6.60 12.17 21.33
CA PHE A 369 -6.94 11.36 20.16
C PHE A 369 -5.68 10.85 19.44
N ILE A 370 -4.73 11.73 19.14
CA ILE A 370 -3.44 11.35 18.53
C ILE A 370 -2.65 10.38 19.41
N THR A 371 -2.67 10.59 20.73
CA THR A 371 -2.04 9.67 21.70
C THR A 371 -2.68 8.28 21.65
N ASN A 372 -4.00 8.21 21.55
CA ASN A 372 -4.74 6.95 21.46
C ASN A 372 -4.43 6.22 20.13
N LEU A 373 -4.40 6.91 18.99
CA LEU A 373 -3.99 6.34 17.70
C LEU A 373 -2.58 5.74 17.76
N ASN A 374 -1.63 6.48 18.33
CA ASN A 374 -0.24 6.01 18.47
C ASN A 374 -0.12 4.82 19.44
N ASN A 375 -1.00 4.72 20.45
CA ASN A 375 -1.08 3.56 21.33
C ASN A 375 -1.69 2.34 20.62
N GLN A 376 -2.72 2.53 19.79
CA GLN A 376 -3.30 1.47 18.94
C GLN A 376 -2.25 0.90 17.98
N ILE A 377 -1.48 1.74 17.29
CA ILE A 377 -0.36 1.31 16.43
C ILE A 377 0.58 0.36 17.17
N LYS A 378 0.98 0.68 18.39
CA LYS A 378 1.89 -0.15 19.19
C LYS A 378 1.28 -1.48 19.65
N GLN A 379 -0.05 -1.55 19.76
CA GLN A 379 -0.79 -2.76 20.17
C GLN A 379 -1.13 -3.64 18.99
N GLU A 380 -1.46 -3.05 17.85
CA GLU A 380 -1.97 -3.76 16.67
C GLU A 380 -0.87 -4.20 15.72
N TYR A 381 0.28 -3.51 15.70
CA TYR A 381 1.35 -3.80 14.76
C TYR A 381 2.56 -4.47 15.41
N ARG A 382 3.30 -5.20 14.59
CA ARG A 382 4.54 -5.91 14.94
C ARG A 382 5.63 -5.68 13.92
N SER A 383 6.86 -6.06 14.23
CA SER A 383 7.93 -6.11 13.24
C SER A 383 7.72 -7.24 12.23
N THR A 384 8.21 -7.03 11.01
CA THR A 384 8.18 -8.01 9.91
C THR A 384 9.55 -8.20 9.30
N LEU A 385 9.79 -9.40 8.76
CA LEU A 385 10.95 -9.73 7.94
C LEU A 385 10.45 -10.13 6.54
N ASN A 386 10.63 -9.25 5.57
CA ASN A 386 10.29 -9.47 4.18
C ASN A 386 11.38 -10.31 3.51
N LEU A 387 10.98 -11.28 2.68
CA LEU A 387 11.88 -12.19 1.97
C LEU A 387 11.69 -12.03 0.47
N ARG A 388 12.81 -11.97 -0.28
CA ARG A 388 12.78 -11.84 -1.73
C ARG A 388 13.87 -12.73 -2.34
N ALA A 389 13.59 -13.35 -3.48
CA ALA A 389 14.55 -14.15 -4.20
C ALA A 389 14.32 -14.04 -5.71
N GLY A 390 15.39 -14.13 -6.49
CA GLY A 390 15.31 -14.07 -7.94
C GLY A 390 16.49 -14.75 -8.64
N VAL A 391 16.25 -15.10 -9.90
CA VAL A 391 17.25 -15.63 -10.81
C VAL A 391 17.15 -14.92 -12.16
N GLU A 392 18.30 -14.55 -12.72
CA GLU A 392 18.45 -14.00 -14.08
C GLU A 392 19.41 -14.90 -14.86
N ILE A 393 19.02 -15.26 -16.08
CA ILE A 393 19.81 -16.07 -17.01
C ILE A 393 19.97 -15.29 -18.31
N ALA A 394 21.22 -14.99 -18.69
CA ALA A 394 21.58 -14.47 -20.00
C ALA A 394 21.73 -15.63 -20.97
N LEU A 395 20.98 -15.65 -22.07
CA LEU A 395 20.96 -16.74 -23.06
C LEU A 395 22.07 -16.61 -24.09
N ALA A 396 22.83 -15.52 -24.09
CA ALA A 396 23.98 -15.29 -24.93
C ALA A 396 25.09 -14.58 -24.13
N ASP A 397 26.30 -14.56 -24.64
CA ASP A 397 27.40 -13.84 -24.02
C ASP A 397 27.21 -12.32 -24.18
N GLN A 398 27.17 -11.62 -23.05
CA GLN A 398 26.93 -10.19 -23.02
C GLN A 398 28.05 -9.35 -23.65
N LEU A 399 29.25 -9.88 -23.80
CA LEU A 399 30.41 -9.17 -24.36
C LEU A 399 30.54 -9.33 -25.89
N TYR A 400 30.02 -10.42 -26.43
CA TYR A 400 30.28 -10.80 -27.83
C TYR A 400 29.02 -10.84 -28.70
N SER A 401 27.86 -10.73 -28.12
CA SER A 401 26.59 -10.85 -28.86
C SER A 401 25.88 -9.50 -28.99
N ASP A 402 25.54 -9.09 -30.21
CA ASP A 402 24.76 -7.88 -30.48
C ASP A 402 23.33 -7.92 -29.88
N LEU A 403 22.81 -9.13 -29.66
CA LEU A 403 21.53 -9.38 -29.03
C LEU A 403 21.70 -10.41 -27.90
N VAL A 404 21.42 -9.98 -26.68
CA VAL A 404 21.44 -10.87 -25.51
C VAL A 404 20.03 -10.96 -24.92
N PRO A 405 19.33 -12.08 -25.11
CA PRO A 405 18.06 -12.32 -24.42
C PRO A 405 18.33 -12.72 -22.96
N PHE A 406 17.45 -12.26 -22.07
CA PHE A 406 17.41 -12.63 -20.65
C PHE A 406 16.10 -13.30 -20.31
N VAL A 407 16.15 -14.29 -19.43
CA VAL A 407 14.99 -14.86 -18.76
C VAL A 407 15.17 -14.69 -17.27
N ARG A 408 14.10 -14.26 -16.60
CA ARG A 408 14.11 -13.98 -15.16
C ARG A 408 12.92 -14.64 -14.49
N ALA A 409 13.11 -15.07 -13.26
CA ALA A 409 12.05 -15.52 -12.38
C ALA A 409 12.35 -15.05 -10.96
N GLY A 410 11.30 -14.74 -10.20
CA GLY A 410 11.46 -14.29 -8.83
C GLY A 410 10.21 -14.51 -7.99
N GLY A 411 10.39 -14.33 -6.68
CA GLY A 411 9.32 -14.39 -5.73
C GLY A 411 9.60 -13.55 -4.50
N SER A 412 8.53 -13.10 -3.86
CA SER A 412 8.62 -12.33 -2.63
C SER A 412 7.51 -12.70 -1.65
N PHE A 413 7.82 -12.56 -0.38
CA PHE A 413 6.96 -12.84 0.75
C PHE A 413 7.01 -11.68 1.73
N TYR A 414 5.85 -11.05 1.97
CA TYR A 414 5.69 -9.93 2.87
C TYR A 414 4.70 -10.30 3.97
N PRO A 415 5.17 -10.63 5.20
CA PRO A 415 4.32 -10.95 6.32
C PRO A 415 3.34 -9.82 6.63
N SER A 416 2.17 -10.17 7.15
CA SER A 416 1.24 -9.17 7.68
C SER A 416 1.85 -8.44 8.89
N PRO A 417 1.75 -7.11 8.93
CA PRO A 417 2.22 -6.32 10.06
C PRO A 417 1.30 -6.40 11.29
N TYR A 418 0.11 -6.94 11.17
CA TYR A 418 -0.84 -7.03 12.28
C TYR A 418 -0.46 -8.12 13.26
N VAL A 419 -0.61 -7.84 14.57
CA VAL A 419 -0.45 -8.81 15.64
C VAL A 419 -1.56 -9.87 15.54
N GLY A 420 -1.19 -11.14 15.62
CA GLY A 420 -2.14 -12.26 15.57
C GLY A 420 -2.55 -12.72 14.17
N ASP A 421 -2.15 -11.99 13.12
CA ASP A 421 -2.42 -12.43 11.74
C ASP A 421 -1.67 -13.71 11.40
N SER A 422 -2.38 -14.60 10.73
CA SER A 422 -1.85 -15.86 10.20
C SER A 422 -1.08 -15.66 8.89
N SER A 423 -0.32 -16.69 8.48
CA SER A 423 0.54 -16.63 7.28
C SER A 423 -0.24 -16.56 5.95
N ASP A 424 -1.54 -16.82 5.93
CA ASP A 424 -2.41 -16.68 4.77
C ASP A 424 -2.72 -15.20 4.44
N ARG A 425 -2.56 -14.29 5.43
CA ARG A 425 -2.65 -12.83 5.24
C ARG A 425 -1.35 -12.20 4.74
N ALA A 426 -0.25 -12.96 4.69
CA ALA A 426 0.98 -12.48 4.07
C ALA A 426 0.80 -12.31 2.57
N GLN A 427 1.32 -11.21 2.04
CA GLN A 427 1.33 -10.97 0.59
C GLN A 427 2.45 -11.79 -0.06
N LYS A 428 2.09 -12.60 -1.04
CA LYS A 428 2.96 -13.51 -1.77
C LYS A 428 2.96 -13.13 -3.23
N TYR A 429 4.13 -13.00 -3.82
CA TYR A 429 4.28 -12.65 -5.24
C TYR A 429 5.18 -13.66 -5.94
N VAL A 430 4.82 -13.99 -7.16
CA VAL A 430 5.67 -14.68 -8.13
C VAL A 430 5.75 -13.83 -9.39
N SER A 431 6.91 -13.85 -10.05
CA SER A 431 7.16 -13.06 -11.24
C SER A 431 7.99 -13.84 -12.25
N VAL A 432 7.74 -13.56 -13.51
CA VAL A 432 8.54 -14.02 -14.65
C VAL A 432 8.75 -12.83 -15.58
N GLY A 433 9.90 -12.78 -16.23
CA GLY A 433 10.23 -11.70 -17.14
C GLY A 433 11.19 -12.13 -18.24
N VAL A 434 11.11 -11.40 -19.33
CA VAL A 434 12.06 -11.48 -20.44
C VAL A 434 12.69 -10.12 -20.67
N GLY A 435 13.95 -10.11 -21.09
CA GLY A 435 14.65 -8.87 -21.40
C GLY A 435 15.52 -9.08 -22.65
N PHE A 436 15.82 -7.98 -23.32
CA PHE A 436 16.69 -7.96 -24.48
C PHE A 436 17.69 -6.82 -24.37
N LEU A 437 18.99 -7.14 -24.36
CA LEU A 437 20.06 -6.18 -24.56
C LEU A 437 20.46 -6.17 -26.04
N ILE A 438 20.29 -5.02 -26.67
CA ILE A 438 20.52 -4.83 -28.13
C ILE A 438 21.71 -3.88 -28.29
N HIS A 439 22.69 -4.31 -29.09
CA HIS A 439 23.93 -3.55 -29.40
C HIS A 439 24.64 -3.01 -28.15
N HIS A 440 24.56 -3.73 -27.02
CA HIS A 440 25.16 -3.41 -25.71
C HIS A 440 24.64 -2.13 -25.03
N ASN A 441 23.65 -1.41 -25.60
CA ASN A 441 23.22 -0.12 -25.09
C ASN A 441 21.70 0.05 -24.95
N ILE A 442 20.86 -0.74 -25.60
CA ILE A 442 19.40 -0.70 -25.45
C ILE A 442 18.93 -1.92 -24.69
N ASN A 443 18.21 -1.71 -23.56
CA ASN A 443 17.51 -2.78 -22.86
C ASN A 443 16.00 -2.57 -22.96
N ILE A 444 15.28 -3.62 -23.29
CA ILE A 444 13.82 -3.69 -23.27
C ILE A 444 13.44 -4.86 -22.38
N ASP A 445 12.67 -4.61 -21.35
CA ASP A 445 12.28 -5.63 -20.36
C ASP A 445 10.75 -5.70 -20.27
N LEU A 446 10.19 -6.91 -20.25
CA LEU A 446 8.78 -7.19 -20.03
C LEU A 446 8.63 -8.17 -18.88
N THR A 447 7.77 -7.88 -17.93
CA THR A 447 7.55 -8.70 -16.74
C THR A 447 6.07 -8.86 -16.46
N TYR A 448 5.68 -10.08 -16.10
CA TYR A 448 4.41 -10.38 -15.46
C TYR A 448 4.65 -10.78 -14.01
N GLN A 449 3.93 -10.14 -13.09
CA GLN A 449 3.96 -10.46 -11.67
C GLN A 449 2.52 -10.72 -11.19
N ARG A 450 2.35 -11.77 -10.36
CA ARG A 450 1.09 -12.10 -9.72
C ARG A 450 1.28 -12.20 -8.22
N GLY A 451 0.43 -11.47 -7.49
CA GLY A 451 0.36 -11.50 -6.04
C GLY A 451 -0.98 -12.02 -5.54
N TRP A 452 -1.00 -12.59 -4.32
CA TRP A 452 -2.23 -13.01 -3.66
C TRP A 452 -2.09 -13.00 -2.14
N TRP A 453 -3.19 -12.71 -1.45
CA TRP A 453 -3.30 -12.74 0.01
C TRP A 453 -4.76 -12.75 0.43
N ASN A 454 -5.02 -13.12 1.68
CA ASN A 454 -6.31 -12.92 2.33
C ASN A 454 -6.29 -11.64 3.16
N ALA A 455 -7.44 -10.97 3.26
CA ALA A 455 -7.62 -9.79 4.10
C ALA A 455 -8.96 -9.88 4.85
N VAL A 456 -9.11 -9.07 5.86
CA VAL A 456 -10.39 -8.81 6.53
C VAL A 456 -10.56 -7.31 6.62
N HIS A 457 -11.71 -6.84 6.21
CA HIS A 457 -12.07 -5.43 6.29
C HIS A 457 -13.33 -5.28 7.16
N THR A 458 -13.26 -4.39 8.15
CA THR A 458 -14.40 -4.06 9.02
C THR A 458 -15.00 -2.76 8.52
N GLN A 459 -16.33 -2.74 8.27
CA GLN A 459 -17.00 -1.60 7.68
C GLN A 459 -17.24 -0.47 8.69
N TYR A 460 -17.75 -0.78 9.88
CA TYR A 460 -18.06 0.19 10.94
C TYR A 460 -18.03 -0.42 12.35
N ASP A 461 -18.28 -1.72 12.51
CA ASP A 461 -18.23 -2.41 13.80
C ASP A 461 -17.73 -3.87 13.65
N SER A 462 -17.54 -4.55 14.76
CA SER A 462 -17.02 -5.94 14.78
C SER A 462 -17.94 -6.97 14.12
N TYR A 463 -19.24 -6.66 13.92
CA TYR A 463 -20.20 -7.53 13.24
C TYR A 463 -20.21 -7.32 11.72
N SER A 464 -19.70 -6.21 11.24
CA SER A 464 -19.72 -5.81 9.83
C SER A 464 -18.40 -6.10 9.09
N SER A 465 -17.83 -7.28 9.31
CA SER A 465 -16.54 -7.65 8.72
C SER A 465 -16.70 -8.47 7.44
N THR A 466 -15.90 -8.16 6.44
CA THR A 466 -15.78 -8.83 5.15
C THR A 466 -14.49 -9.63 5.12
N THR A 467 -14.54 -10.89 4.70
CA THR A 467 -13.33 -11.68 4.41
C THR A 467 -13.03 -11.62 2.92
N GLU A 468 -11.78 -11.40 2.57
CA GLU A 468 -11.36 -11.05 1.22
C GLU A 468 -10.28 -12.02 0.73
N LYS A 469 -10.35 -12.38 -0.57
CA LYS A 469 -9.28 -13.04 -1.32
C LYS A 469 -8.83 -12.11 -2.43
N VAL A 470 -7.67 -11.51 -2.23
CA VAL A 470 -7.14 -10.52 -3.14
C VAL A 470 -6.14 -11.17 -4.09
N VAL A 471 -6.27 -10.85 -5.37
CA VAL A 471 -5.31 -11.17 -6.43
C VAL A 471 -4.89 -9.88 -7.12
N ASN A 472 -3.58 -9.65 -7.13
CA ASN A 472 -2.95 -8.52 -7.82
C ASN A 472 -2.18 -9.05 -9.02
N SER A 473 -2.39 -8.47 -10.21
CA SER A 473 -1.67 -8.81 -11.44
C SER A 473 -1.01 -7.56 -11.99
N ASN A 474 0.28 -7.62 -12.29
CA ASN A 474 1.05 -6.48 -12.71
C ASN A 474 1.86 -6.84 -13.96
N VAL A 475 1.66 -6.10 -15.05
CA VAL A 475 2.46 -6.18 -16.28
C VAL A 475 3.34 -4.94 -16.32
N LEU A 476 4.66 -5.12 -16.38
CA LEU A 476 5.62 -4.03 -16.42
C LEU A 476 6.39 -4.06 -17.75
N LEU A 477 6.55 -2.90 -18.36
CA LEU A 477 7.40 -2.67 -19.51
C LEU A 477 8.48 -1.65 -19.12
N GLY A 478 9.75 -2.00 -19.34
CA GLY A 478 10.90 -1.16 -19.06
C GLY A 478 11.74 -0.90 -20.30
N PHE A 479 12.27 0.30 -20.39
CA PHE A 479 13.24 0.73 -21.40
C PHE A 479 14.43 1.37 -20.73
N ARG A 480 15.65 1.02 -21.19
CA ARG A 480 16.91 1.62 -20.75
C ARG A 480 17.81 1.83 -21.96
N TYR A 481 18.41 2.98 -22.02
CA TYR A 481 19.41 3.35 -23.03
C TYR A 481 20.70 3.81 -22.36
N ASN A 482 21.79 3.14 -22.69
CA ASN A 482 23.16 3.50 -22.26
C ASN A 482 23.86 4.23 -23.41
N PHE A 483 24.57 5.34 -23.13
CA PHE A 483 25.19 6.19 -24.15
C PHE A 483 26.47 6.88 -23.68
#